data_345cf8a9f82541c3e7cea7d632103578
#
_entry.id   345cf8a9f82541c3e7cea7d632103578
#
_cell.length_a   1.000
_cell.length_b   1.000
_cell.length_c   1.000
_cell.angle_alpha   90.00
_cell.angle_beta   90.00
_cell.angle_gamma   90.00
#
_symmetry.space_group_name_H-M   'P 1'
#
loop_
_entity.id
_entity.type
_entity.pdbx_description
1 polymer ?
#
loop_
_entity_poly.entity_id
_entity_poly.type
_entity_poly.pdbx_seq_one_letter_code
_entity_poly.pdbx_strand_id
1 'polypeptide(L)'
;MKLVVAYRASALGEKVLAHASERARQSGARVYLITSLVGGPETPEEAIEQARTDLDQAAARLAENGIAAETHLLIRGLSSGEDVVRFAQEIGADEIVVGVWKKSKVGKILFGSTAQDVILKAGCPVSTIG
;
A
#
# COMPACT_ATOMS: atom_id res chain seq x y z
N MET A 1 4.17 -3.65 16.46
CA MET A 1 4.75 -3.56 15.10
C MET A 1 3.81 -2.76 14.21
N LYS A 2 4.36 -1.89 13.39
CA LYS A 2 3.60 -1.06 12.43
C LYS A 2 3.87 -1.54 11.02
N LEU A 3 2.81 -1.92 10.33
CA LEU A 3 2.86 -2.46 8.98
C LEU A 3 2.19 -1.48 8.02
N VAL A 4 2.97 -0.89 7.12
CA VAL A 4 2.45 0.01 6.08
C VAL A 4 2.12 -0.83 4.86
N VAL A 5 0.91 -0.67 4.33
CA VAL A 5 0.42 -1.44 3.18
C VAL A 5 0.01 -0.47 2.08
N ALA A 6 0.75 -0.48 0.98
CA ALA A 6 0.43 0.31 -0.21
C ALA A 6 -0.70 -0.40 -0.95
N TYR A 7 -1.89 0.18 -0.93
CA TYR A 7 -3.11 -0.48 -1.41
C TYR A 7 -3.77 0.27 -2.56
N ARG A 8 -4.18 -0.48 -3.57
CA ARG A 8 -5.08 -0.04 -4.63
C ARG A 8 -6.09 -1.17 -4.88
N ALA A 9 -7.37 -0.82 -5.02
CA ALA A 9 -8.39 -1.80 -5.35
C ALA A 9 -8.13 -2.40 -6.74
N SER A 10 -7.81 -3.68 -6.78
CA SER A 10 -7.45 -4.42 -8.00
C SER A 10 -7.27 -5.90 -7.63
N ALA A 11 -7.09 -6.76 -8.63
CA ALA A 11 -6.74 -8.16 -8.37
C ALA A 11 -5.44 -8.27 -7.58
N LEU A 12 -4.44 -7.44 -7.89
CA LEU A 12 -3.18 -7.38 -7.14
C LEU A 12 -3.44 -6.86 -5.72
N GLY A 13 -4.27 -5.83 -5.58
CA GLY A 13 -4.64 -5.27 -4.28
C GLY A 13 -5.27 -6.30 -3.35
N GLU A 14 -6.07 -7.22 -3.90
CA GLU A 14 -6.64 -8.31 -3.12
C GLU A 14 -5.56 -9.24 -2.54
N LYS A 15 -4.55 -9.55 -3.34
CA LYS A 15 -3.42 -10.37 -2.90
C LYS A 15 -2.59 -9.65 -1.83
N VAL A 16 -2.36 -8.36 -2.02
CA VAL A 16 -1.65 -7.52 -1.05
C VAL A 16 -2.40 -7.50 0.27
N LEU A 17 -3.71 -7.30 0.22
CA LEU A 17 -4.55 -7.24 1.42
C LEU A 17 -4.57 -8.58 2.17
N ALA A 18 -4.66 -9.69 1.43
CA ALA A 18 -4.63 -11.04 2.01
C ALA A 18 -3.30 -11.31 2.73
N HIS A 19 -2.19 -10.92 2.11
CA HIS A 19 -0.87 -11.07 2.73
C HIS A 19 -0.74 -10.20 3.98
N ALA A 20 -1.18 -8.94 3.90
CA ALA A 20 -1.15 -8.03 5.04
C ALA A 20 -1.98 -8.55 6.20
N SER A 21 -3.16 -9.10 5.91
CA SER A 21 -4.04 -9.71 6.89
C SER A 21 -3.35 -10.85 7.63
N GLU A 22 -2.74 -11.77 6.87
CA GLU A 22 -2.04 -12.92 7.44
C GLU A 22 -0.83 -12.47 8.26
N ARG A 23 -0.07 -11.51 7.74
CA ARG A 23 1.10 -10.98 8.44
C ARG A 23 0.72 -10.30 9.75
N ALA A 24 -0.35 -9.52 9.74
CA ALA A 24 -0.85 -8.84 10.93
C ALA A 24 -1.39 -9.83 11.96
N ARG A 25 -2.07 -10.88 11.50
CA ARG A 25 -2.60 -11.92 12.38
C ARG A 25 -1.46 -12.66 13.11
N GLN A 26 -0.37 -12.96 12.41
CA GLN A 26 0.79 -13.65 12.97
C GLN A 26 1.59 -12.79 13.95
N SER A 27 1.73 -11.51 13.66
CA SER A 27 2.61 -10.59 14.40
C SER A 27 1.89 -9.70 15.41
N GLY A 28 0.56 -9.60 15.33
CA GLY A 28 -0.20 -8.63 16.11
C GLY A 28 0.01 -7.20 15.61
N ALA A 29 0.49 -7.01 14.38
CA ALA A 29 0.80 -5.70 13.84
C ALA A 29 -0.43 -4.83 13.67
N ARG A 30 -0.25 -3.52 13.87
CA ARG A 30 -1.22 -2.51 13.44
C ARG A 30 -0.99 -2.21 11.97
N VAL A 31 -2.04 -2.23 11.19
CA VAL A 31 -1.98 -2.02 9.74
C VAL A 31 -2.30 -0.56 9.41
N TYR A 32 -1.47 0.03 8.55
CA TYR A 32 -1.69 1.36 7.98
C TYR A 32 -1.90 1.18 6.49
N LEU A 33 -3.18 1.21 6.07
CA LEU A 33 -3.54 1.12 4.65
C LEU A 33 -3.38 2.49 4.01
N ILE A 34 -2.56 2.56 2.99
CA ILE A 34 -2.18 3.81 2.34
C ILE A 34 -2.53 3.76 0.86
N THR A 35 -3.21 4.79 0.38
CA THR A 35 -3.29 5.09 -1.05
C THR A 35 -2.70 6.47 -1.25
N SER A 36 -1.75 6.59 -2.14
CA SER A 36 -1.14 7.87 -2.48
C SER A 36 -1.57 8.30 -3.88
N LEU A 37 -2.06 9.53 -3.98
CA LEU A 37 -2.40 10.18 -5.24
C LEU A 37 -1.54 11.45 -5.34
N VAL A 38 -1.10 11.78 -6.55
CA VAL A 38 -0.25 12.96 -6.74
C VAL A 38 -1.02 14.24 -6.42
N GLY A 39 -2.27 14.30 -6.83
CA GLY A 39 -3.10 15.49 -6.66
C GLY A 39 -2.94 16.44 -7.85
N GLY A 40 -3.57 17.61 -7.75
CA GLY A 40 -3.54 18.62 -8.80
C GLY A 40 -4.52 18.32 -9.94
N PRO A 41 -4.35 19.03 -11.11
CA PRO A 41 -5.32 18.95 -12.21
C PRO A 41 -5.52 17.55 -12.80
N GLU A 42 -4.52 16.68 -12.68
CA GLU A 42 -4.57 15.33 -13.24
C GLU A 42 -5.22 14.31 -12.31
N THR A 43 -5.60 14.71 -11.11
CA THR A 43 -6.27 13.84 -10.14
C THR A 43 -7.68 14.36 -9.93
N PRO A 44 -8.68 13.79 -10.64
CA PRO A 44 -10.05 14.27 -10.52
C PRO A 44 -10.62 13.92 -9.13
N GLU A 45 -11.60 14.71 -8.72
CA GLU A 45 -12.25 14.53 -7.41
C GLU A 45 -12.89 13.15 -7.27
N GLU A 46 -13.46 12.61 -8.35
CA GLU A 46 -14.04 11.26 -8.35
C GLU A 46 -12.99 10.19 -8.00
N ALA A 47 -11.75 10.36 -8.46
CA ALA A 47 -10.67 9.44 -8.14
C ALA A 47 -10.32 9.48 -6.65
N ILE A 48 -10.36 10.67 -6.06
CA ILE A 48 -10.11 10.87 -4.62
C ILE A 48 -11.20 10.19 -3.80
N GLU A 49 -12.46 10.42 -4.17
CA GLU A 49 -13.61 9.82 -3.48
C GLU A 49 -13.61 8.30 -3.60
N GLN A 50 -13.31 7.78 -4.79
CA GLN A 50 -13.23 6.35 -5.01
C GLN A 50 -12.12 5.70 -4.19
N ALA A 51 -10.95 6.34 -4.12
CA ALA A 51 -9.84 5.85 -3.32
C ALA A 51 -10.21 5.80 -1.83
N ARG A 52 -10.91 6.81 -1.35
CA ARG A 52 -11.37 6.85 0.04
C ARG A 52 -12.35 5.72 0.34
N THR A 53 -13.32 5.50 -0.55
CA THR A 53 -14.27 4.41 -0.43
C THR A 53 -13.56 3.05 -0.44
N ASP A 54 -12.62 2.86 -1.35
CA ASP A 54 -11.87 1.61 -1.47
C ASP A 54 -11.05 1.33 -0.20
N LEU A 55 -10.41 2.35 0.36
CA LEU A 55 -9.67 2.23 1.62
C LEU A 55 -10.59 1.84 2.78
N ASP A 56 -11.73 2.50 2.89
CA ASP A 56 -12.69 2.22 3.97
C ASP A 56 -13.23 0.80 3.88
N GLN A 57 -13.53 0.32 2.68
CA GLN A 57 -13.98 -1.05 2.46
C GLN A 57 -12.89 -2.06 2.81
N ALA A 58 -11.65 -1.78 2.44
CA ALA A 58 -10.52 -2.66 2.77
C ALA A 58 -10.30 -2.72 4.29
N ALA A 59 -10.36 -1.58 4.97
CA ALA A 59 -10.23 -1.53 6.42
C ALA A 59 -11.34 -2.29 7.12
N ALA A 60 -12.58 -2.19 6.61
CA ALA A 60 -13.71 -2.94 7.16
C ALA A 60 -13.50 -4.45 7.05
N ARG A 61 -12.95 -4.91 5.92
CA ARG A 61 -12.65 -6.33 5.73
C ARG A 61 -11.56 -6.82 6.70
N LEU A 62 -10.55 -6.01 6.97
CA LEU A 62 -9.54 -6.34 7.96
C LEU A 62 -10.14 -6.38 9.37
N ALA A 63 -11.02 -5.45 9.70
CA ALA A 63 -11.71 -5.41 10.99
C ALA A 63 -12.56 -6.67 11.22
N GLU A 64 -13.19 -7.20 10.18
CA GLU A 64 -13.95 -8.46 10.25
C GLU A 64 -13.05 -9.64 10.65
N ASN A 65 -11.76 -9.56 10.33
CA ASN A 65 -10.77 -10.56 10.71
C ASN A 65 -10.03 -10.23 12.01
N GLY A 66 -10.52 -9.25 12.76
CA GLY A 66 -9.95 -8.84 14.04
C GLY A 66 -8.66 -8.03 13.92
N ILE A 67 -8.39 -7.45 12.76
CA ILE A 67 -7.16 -6.69 12.51
C ILE A 67 -7.43 -5.20 12.61
N ALA A 68 -6.70 -4.51 13.49
CA ALA A 68 -6.79 -3.06 13.63
C ALA A 68 -6.07 -2.39 12.44
N ALA A 69 -6.79 -1.55 11.71
CA ALA A 69 -6.25 -0.84 10.56
C ALA A 69 -6.64 0.63 10.58
N GLU A 70 -5.68 1.49 10.24
CA GLU A 70 -5.93 2.90 9.93
C GLU A 70 -5.86 3.08 8.43
N THR A 71 -6.60 4.03 7.90
CA THR A 71 -6.55 4.37 6.48
C THR A 71 -5.97 5.76 6.32
N HIS A 72 -5.12 5.92 5.33
CA HIS A 72 -4.54 7.21 4.99
C HIS A 72 -4.57 7.41 3.48
N LEU A 73 -5.31 8.41 3.04
CA LEU A 73 -5.29 8.86 1.66
C LEU A 73 -4.34 10.04 1.59
N LEU A 74 -3.19 9.83 0.96
CA LEU A 74 -2.13 10.82 0.88
C LEU A 74 -2.21 11.55 -0.46
N ILE A 75 -2.24 12.88 -0.41
CA ILE A 75 -2.26 13.73 -1.60
C ILE A 75 -1.28 14.86 -1.34
N ARG A 76 0.01 14.59 -1.53
CA ARG A 76 1.08 15.49 -1.11
C ARG A 76 1.98 15.95 -2.26
N GLY A 77 1.53 15.77 -3.50
CA GLY A 77 2.29 16.19 -4.67
C GLY A 77 3.52 15.34 -4.96
N LEU A 78 3.63 14.19 -4.33
CA LEU A 78 4.74 13.26 -4.52
C LEU A 78 4.31 12.10 -5.40
N SER A 79 5.29 11.43 -6.05
CA SER A 79 5.01 10.15 -6.67
C SER A 79 4.57 9.17 -5.60
N SER A 80 3.77 8.18 -6.00
CA SER A 80 3.17 7.23 -5.05
C SER A 80 4.21 6.51 -4.20
N GLY A 81 5.28 6.03 -4.82
CA GLY A 81 6.33 5.30 -4.09
C GLY A 81 7.09 6.18 -3.11
N GLU A 82 7.43 7.40 -3.50
CA GLU A 82 8.09 8.35 -2.60
C GLU A 82 7.21 8.70 -1.41
N ASP A 83 5.91 8.86 -1.66
CA ASP A 83 4.95 9.21 -0.61
C ASP A 83 4.79 8.08 0.40
N VAL A 84 4.71 6.84 -0.07
CA VAL A 84 4.65 5.66 0.80
C VAL A 84 5.89 5.55 1.68
N VAL A 85 7.08 5.72 1.08
CA VAL A 85 8.35 5.68 1.83
C VAL A 85 8.40 6.77 2.87
N ARG A 86 8.03 7.99 2.51
CA ARG A 86 8.03 9.12 3.44
C ARG A 86 7.07 8.89 4.59
N PHE A 87 5.86 8.42 4.30
CA PHE A 87 4.88 8.11 5.33
C PHE A 87 5.40 7.03 6.30
N ALA A 88 6.00 5.98 5.76
CA ALA A 88 6.58 4.91 6.56
C ALA A 88 7.67 5.44 7.51
N GLN A 89 8.50 6.36 7.03
CA GLN A 89 9.51 7.01 7.86
C GLN A 89 8.89 7.88 8.95
N GLU A 90 7.86 8.64 8.59
CA GLU A 90 7.17 9.54 9.51
C GLU A 90 6.57 8.81 10.71
N ILE A 91 6.02 7.61 10.51
CA ILE A 91 5.41 6.84 11.58
C ILE A 91 6.35 5.81 12.22
N GLY A 92 7.57 5.66 11.71
CA GLY A 92 8.49 4.64 12.19
C GLY A 92 8.02 3.23 11.87
N ALA A 93 7.59 2.97 10.63
CA ALA A 93 7.10 1.67 10.21
C ALA A 93 8.16 0.59 10.34
N ASP A 94 7.73 -0.60 10.73
CA ASP A 94 8.62 -1.76 10.86
C ASP A 94 8.74 -2.55 9.55
N GLU A 95 7.72 -2.45 8.70
CA GLU A 95 7.69 -3.18 7.43
C GLU A 95 6.73 -2.48 6.46
N ILE A 96 7.02 -2.59 5.15
CA ILE A 96 6.13 -2.11 4.08
C ILE A 96 5.73 -3.31 3.23
N VAL A 97 4.44 -3.42 2.92
CA VAL A 97 3.91 -4.41 1.97
C VAL A 97 3.50 -3.68 0.70
N VAL A 98 3.99 -4.13 -0.45
CA VAL A 98 3.70 -3.50 -1.74
C VAL A 98 3.50 -4.57 -2.82
N GLY A 99 2.55 -4.34 -3.71
CA GLY A 99 2.31 -5.22 -4.84
C GLY A 99 3.26 -4.94 -6.00
N VAL A 100 3.64 -5.99 -6.71
CA VAL A 100 4.48 -5.88 -7.89
C VAL A 100 3.76 -6.51 -9.08
N TRP A 101 3.85 -5.87 -10.26
CA TRP A 101 3.31 -6.42 -11.49
C TRP A 101 4.36 -7.29 -12.15
N LYS A 102 4.04 -8.57 -12.34
CA LYS A 102 4.90 -9.47 -13.09
C LYS A 102 4.39 -9.54 -14.52
N LYS A 103 5.11 -8.93 -15.46
CA LYS A 103 4.87 -9.14 -16.89
C LYS A 103 6.04 -9.92 -17.46
N SER A 104 5.81 -11.18 -17.77
CA SER A 104 6.81 -12.04 -18.36
C SER A 104 6.47 -12.35 -19.81
N LYS A 105 6.80 -11.45 -20.75
CA LYS A 105 6.86 -11.82 -22.16
C LYS A 105 8.24 -12.29 -22.58
N VAL A 106 9.27 -12.01 -21.77
CA VAL A 106 10.67 -12.37 -22.07
C VAL A 106 11.44 -12.74 -20.78
N GLY A 107 10.75 -13.27 -19.76
CA GLY A 107 11.40 -13.65 -18.51
C GLY A 107 11.85 -12.48 -17.65
N LYS A 108 11.43 -11.26 -17.95
CA LYS A 108 11.75 -10.08 -17.16
C LYS A 108 10.63 -9.78 -16.18
N ILE A 109 10.99 -9.54 -14.91
CA ILE A 109 10.06 -9.05 -13.90
C ILE A 109 10.01 -7.54 -14.07
N LEU A 110 8.82 -7.02 -14.35
CA LEU A 110 8.59 -5.59 -14.42
C LEU A 110 7.89 -5.16 -13.13
N PHE A 111 8.56 -4.33 -12.36
CA PHE A 111 7.98 -3.70 -11.17
C PHE A 111 7.26 -2.43 -11.60
N GLY A 112 6.07 -2.16 -11.01
CA GLY A 112 5.46 -0.86 -11.13
C GLY A 112 6.35 0.21 -10.47
N SER A 113 6.17 1.47 -10.85
CA SER A 113 6.98 2.57 -10.33
C SER A 113 6.91 2.70 -8.80
N THR A 114 5.73 2.46 -8.22
CA THR A 114 5.55 2.50 -6.76
C THR A 114 6.41 1.44 -6.08
N ALA A 115 6.32 0.19 -6.54
CA ALA A 115 7.09 -0.91 -5.98
C ALA A 115 8.59 -0.67 -6.12
N GLN A 116 9.03 -0.19 -7.28
CA GLN A 116 10.43 0.10 -7.53
C GLN A 116 10.98 1.13 -6.55
N ASP A 117 10.28 2.24 -6.37
CA ASP A 117 10.69 3.29 -5.42
C ASP A 117 10.74 2.77 -3.99
N VAL A 118 9.73 2.01 -3.58
CA VAL A 118 9.68 1.45 -2.23
C VAL A 118 10.85 0.50 -2.00
N ILE A 119 11.11 -0.41 -2.94
CA ILE A 119 12.21 -1.38 -2.82
C ILE A 119 13.55 -0.68 -2.71
N LEU A 120 13.76 0.37 -3.51
CA LEU A 120 15.05 1.06 -3.57
C LEU A 120 15.27 2.05 -2.42
N LYS A 121 14.21 2.63 -1.86
CA LYS A 121 14.32 3.76 -0.93
C LYS A 121 13.84 3.48 0.48
N ALA A 122 13.16 2.36 0.73
CA ALA A 122 12.66 2.04 2.06
C ALA A 122 13.81 1.83 3.04
N GLY A 123 13.66 2.38 4.25
CA GLY A 123 14.61 2.18 5.34
C GLY A 123 14.23 1.02 6.26
N CYS A 124 13.31 0.17 5.85
CA CYS A 124 12.82 -0.99 6.61
C CYS A 124 12.58 -2.17 5.65
N PRO A 125 12.35 -3.38 6.18
CA PRO A 125 12.00 -4.54 5.35
C PRO A 125 10.78 -4.27 4.47
N VAL A 126 10.81 -4.82 3.26
CA VAL A 126 9.73 -4.70 2.28
C VAL A 126 9.30 -6.08 1.82
N SER A 127 8.01 -6.38 1.95
CA SER A 127 7.41 -7.58 1.38
C SER A 127 6.78 -7.21 0.03
N THR A 128 7.19 -7.91 -1.02
CA THR A 128 6.64 -7.70 -2.37
C THR A 128 5.70 -8.85 -2.72
N ILE A 129 4.50 -8.50 -3.19
CA ILE A 129 3.44 -9.46 -3.49
C ILE A 129 3.11 -9.37 -4.98
N GLY A 130 3.12 -10.50 -5.64
CA GLY A 130 2.83 -10.52 -7.08
C GLY A 130 1.86 -11.56 -7.55
#